data_91d5419aae6acb49e05c997a08e8b193
#
_entry.id   91d5419aae6acb49e05c997a08e8b193
#
_cell.length_a   1.000
_cell.length_b   1.000
_cell.length_c   1.000
_cell.angle_alpha   90.00
_cell.angle_beta   90.00
_cell.angle_gamma   90.00
#
_symmetry.space_group_name_H-M   'P 1'
#
loop_
_entity.id
_entity.type
_entity.pdbx_description
1 polymer ?
#
loop_
_entity_poly.entity_id
_entity_poly.type
_entity_poly.pdbx_seq_one_letter_code
_entity_poly.pdbx_strand_id
1 'polypeptide(L)'
;GFLEDMKKPIIFSMARLDKVKNLSGLVEWYARNKRLRSLVNLVVVGGFFNPAKSKDREETEEIKKMHFLMKEYNLKGQFRWIAAQTDRYRNSELYRCISDTKGAFVQPALYEAFGLTVIEAMNCGLPTFATNQGGPAEIIVDGVSGFHIDPYNGDESSDKIADFFEKCKTDSQHWNKMSKAGLQRINE
;
A
#
# COMPACT_ATOMS: atom_id res chain seq x y z
N GLY A 1 11.09 12.97 1.92
CA GLY A 1 11.75 11.98 2.76
C GLY A 1 12.52 10.97 1.93
N PHE A 2 13.44 10.32 2.55
CA PHE A 2 14.20 9.23 1.95
C PHE A 2 14.07 7.99 2.85
N LEU A 3 14.37 6.81 2.29
CA LEU A 3 14.37 5.56 3.02
C LEU A 3 15.81 5.24 3.47
N GLU A 4 16.00 4.95 4.74
CA GLU A 4 17.33 4.66 5.30
C GLU A 4 17.78 3.23 5.02
N ASP A 5 16.90 2.26 5.25
CA ASP A 5 17.23 0.84 5.00
C ASP A 5 16.62 0.40 3.66
N MET A 6 17.43 0.50 2.60
CA MET A 6 17.02 0.12 1.25
C MET A 6 16.96 -1.39 1.02
N LYS A 7 17.33 -2.21 2.00
CA LYS A 7 17.24 -3.68 1.90
C LYS A 7 15.86 -4.20 2.25
N LYS A 8 15.06 -3.41 2.98
CA LYS A 8 13.69 -3.81 3.31
C LYS A 8 12.81 -3.78 2.07
N PRO A 9 11.92 -4.76 1.90
CA PRO A 9 10.85 -4.66 0.90
C PRO A 9 10.00 -3.41 1.14
N ILE A 10 9.33 -2.94 0.09
CA ILE A 10 8.48 -1.75 0.15
C ILE A 10 7.02 -2.17 0.00
N ILE A 11 6.18 -1.76 0.93
CA ILE A 11 4.73 -1.75 0.70
C ILE A 11 4.34 -0.40 0.12
N PHE A 12 3.48 -0.44 -0.89
CA PHE A 12 3.19 0.69 -1.75
C PHE A 12 1.68 0.89 -1.89
N SER A 13 1.25 2.14 -1.87
CA SER A 13 -0.13 2.50 -2.22
C SER A 13 -0.14 3.79 -3.03
N MET A 14 -1.12 3.90 -3.92
CA MET A 14 -1.29 5.07 -4.77
C MET A 14 -2.78 5.34 -4.98
N ALA A 15 -3.23 6.52 -4.61
CA ALA A 15 -4.62 6.94 -4.76
C ALA A 15 -4.74 8.46 -4.58
N ARG A 16 -5.93 8.99 -4.84
CA ARG A 16 -6.27 10.35 -4.40
C ARG A 16 -6.23 10.39 -2.87
N LEU A 17 -5.84 11.54 -2.34
CA LEU A 17 -5.78 11.74 -0.89
C LEU A 17 -7.13 12.25 -0.39
N ASP A 18 -8.09 11.34 -0.32
CA ASP A 18 -9.43 11.57 0.24
C ASP A 18 -9.74 10.52 1.31
N LYS A 19 -10.83 10.73 2.05
CA LYS A 19 -11.21 9.83 3.15
C LYS A 19 -11.49 8.40 2.68
N VAL A 20 -12.18 8.26 1.56
CA VAL A 20 -12.62 6.95 1.06
C VAL A 20 -11.43 6.10 0.65
N LYS A 21 -10.42 6.69 0.02
CA LYS A 21 -9.20 5.99 -0.39
C LYS A 21 -8.32 5.60 0.78
N ASN A 22 -8.45 6.29 1.90
CA ASN A 22 -7.90 5.89 3.20
C ASN A 22 -6.37 5.74 3.24
N LEU A 23 -5.63 6.51 2.46
CA LEU A 23 -4.16 6.47 2.50
C LEU A 23 -3.63 6.82 3.89
N SER A 24 -4.21 7.82 4.54
CA SER A 24 -3.82 8.20 5.90
C SER A 24 -4.10 7.08 6.91
N GLY A 25 -5.15 6.28 6.69
CA GLY A 25 -5.42 5.09 7.48
C GLY A 25 -4.30 4.06 7.38
N LEU A 26 -3.82 3.81 6.15
CA LEU A 26 -2.69 2.91 5.93
C LEU A 26 -1.42 3.41 6.65
N VAL A 27 -1.13 4.70 6.56
CA VAL A 27 0.02 5.28 7.26
C VAL A 27 -0.10 5.10 8.76
N GLU A 28 -1.30 5.30 9.33
CA GLU A 28 -1.56 5.08 10.76
C GLU A 28 -1.37 3.61 11.15
N TRP A 29 -1.90 2.67 10.36
CA TRP A 29 -1.70 1.23 10.63
C TRP A 29 -0.23 0.86 10.67
N TYR A 30 0.52 1.31 9.67
CA TYR A 30 1.97 1.11 9.59
C TYR A 30 2.68 1.72 10.79
N ALA A 31 2.37 2.98 11.10
CA ALA A 31 3.00 3.73 12.18
C ALA A 31 2.83 3.05 13.53
N ARG A 32 1.65 2.47 13.80
CA ARG A 32 1.31 1.82 15.05
C ARG A 32 1.81 0.39 15.17
N ASN A 33 2.17 -0.24 14.06
CA ASN A 33 2.60 -1.65 14.04
C ASN A 33 4.12 -1.75 14.00
N LYS A 34 4.75 -1.91 15.15
CA LYS A 34 6.22 -1.98 15.26
C LYS A 34 6.81 -3.16 14.49
N ARG A 35 6.12 -4.29 14.48
CA ARG A 35 6.54 -5.47 13.74
C ARG A 35 6.57 -5.18 12.23
N LEU A 36 5.51 -4.60 11.70
CA LEU A 36 5.45 -4.22 10.29
C LEU A 36 6.54 -3.21 9.92
N ARG A 37 6.76 -2.20 10.78
CA ARG A 37 7.81 -1.21 10.56
C ARG A 37 9.21 -1.83 10.53
N SER A 38 9.44 -2.90 11.28
CA SER A 38 10.72 -3.60 11.28
C SER A 38 10.95 -4.42 10.00
N LEU A 39 9.87 -4.85 9.35
CA LEU A 39 9.91 -5.74 8.19
C LEU A 39 9.99 -5.01 6.86
N VAL A 40 9.30 -3.88 6.72
CA VAL A 40 9.12 -3.18 5.44
C VAL A 40 9.20 -1.67 5.59
N ASN A 41 9.51 -1.00 4.48
CA ASN A 41 9.31 0.43 4.32
C ASN A 41 7.94 0.69 3.69
N LEU A 42 7.41 1.90 3.88
CA LEU A 42 6.15 2.33 3.27
C LEU A 42 6.38 3.48 2.29
N VAL A 43 5.83 3.35 1.09
CA VAL A 43 5.78 4.42 0.08
C VAL A 43 4.33 4.67 -0.30
N VAL A 44 3.91 5.92 -0.26
CA VAL A 44 2.56 6.35 -0.63
C VAL A 44 2.65 7.47 -1.67
N VAL A 45 1.87 7.35 -2.73
CA VAL A 45 1.71 8.38 -3.76
C VAL A 45 0.30 8.93 -3.70
N GLY A 46 0.17 10.23 -3.44
CA GLY A 46 -1.14 10.88 -3.41
C GLY A 46 -1.09 12.31 -2.89
N GLY A 47 -2.01 13.12 -3.35
CA GLY A 47 -2.21 14.48 -2.88
C GLY A 47 -1.04 15.43 -3.10
N PHE A 48 -0.98 16.43 -2.24
CA PHE A 48 0.07 17.45 -2.19
C PHE A 48 0.62 17.53 -0.77
N PHE A 49 1.85 18.01 -0.62
CA PHE A 49 2.46 18.19 0.72
C PHE A 49 1.97 19.42 1.45
N ASN A 50 1.66 20.48 0.70
CA ASN A 50 1.20 21.75 1.27
C ASN A 50 -0.33 21.81 1.32
N PRO A 51 -0.95 21.85 2.53
CA PRO A 51 -2.41 21.94 2.64
C PRO A 51 -3.01 23.15 1.93
N ALA A 52 -2.26 24.25 1.84
CA ALA A 52 -2.73 25.48 1.18
C ALA A 52 -2.86 25.35 -0.34
N LYS A 53 -2.27 24.34 -0.96
CA LYS A 53 -2.41 24.07 -2.40
C LYS A 53 -3.67 23.33 -2.76
N SER A 54 -4.32 22.70 -1.80
CA SER A 54 -5.58 22.02 -2.05
C SER A 54 -6.76 22.98 -1.93
N LYS A 55 -7.68 22.88 -2.87
CA LYS A 55 -8.96 23.60 -2.85
C LYS A 55 -10.07 22.75 -2.24
N ASP A 56 -9.80 21.48 -1.99
CA ASP A 56 -10.72 20.52 -1.41
C ASP A 56 -10.47 20.45 0.11
N ARG A 57 -11.51 20.70 0.89
CA ARG A 57 -11.44 20.66 2.36
C ARG A 57 -11.07 19.27 2.87
N GLU A 58 -11.65 18.24 2.29
CA GLU A 58 -11.38 16.86 2.70
C GLU A 58 -9.93 16.48 2.44
N GLU A 59 -9.40 16.80 1.25
CA GLU A 59 -8.00 16.59 0.93
C GLU A 59 -7.08 17.38 1.88
N THR A 60 -7.42 18.62 2.18
CA THR A 60 -6.66 19.46 3.13
C THR A 60 -6.57 18.80 4.50
N GLU A 61 -7.67 18.26 5.01
CA GLU A 61 -7.71 17.53 6.29
C GLU A 61 -6.82 16.29 6.24
N GLU A 62 -6.85 15.54 5.15
CA GLU A 62 -6.03 14.35 4.97
C GLU A 62 -4.54 14.67 4.87
N ILE A 63 -4.17 15.76 4.20
CA ILE A 63 -2.78 16.25 4.15
C ILE A 63 -2.28 16.56 5.57
N LYS A 64 -3.07 17.28 6.37
CA LYS A 64 -2.74 17.60 7.76
C LYS A 64 -2.56 16.34 8.61
N LYS A 65 -3.44 15.36 8.43
CA LYS A 65 -3.34 14.07 9.12
C LYS A 65 -2.05 13.34 8.76
N MET A 66 -1.65 13.34 7.49
CA MET A 66 -0.40 12.74 7.05
C MET A 66 0.82 13.36 7.76
N HIS A 67 0.89 14.68 7.81
CA HIS A 67 1.98 15.39 8.52
C HIS A 67 1.98 15.09 10.01
N PHE A 68 0.80 15.05 10.64
CA PHE A 68 0.66 14.71 12.05
C PHE A 68 1.22 13.31 12.34
N LEU A 69 0.83 12.31 11.53
CA LEU A 69 1.27 10.92 11.70
C LEU A 69 2.80 10.78 11.53
N MET A 70 3.35 11.44 10.52
CA MET A 70 4.80 11.42 10.26
C MET A 70 5.61 11.93 11.45
N LYS A 71 5.11 12.98 12.10
CA LYS A 71 5.76 13.59 13.26
C LYS A 71 5.53 12.78 14.54
N GLU A 72 4.27 12.43 14.82
CA GLU A 72 3.87 11.74 16.04
C GLU A 72 4.59 10.40 16.21
N TYR A 73 4.71 9.64 15.14
CA TYR A 73 5.32 8.31 15.15
C TYR A 73 6.78 8.29 14.68
N ASN A 74 7.36 9.46 14.38
CA ASN A 74 8.73 9.57 13.87
C ASN A 74 9.00 8.59 12.73
N LEU A 75 8.30 8.79 11.62
CA LEU A 75 8.40 7.90 10.45
C LEU A 75 9.60 8.21 9.53
N LYS A 76 10.48 9.11 9.92
CA LYS A 76 11.66 9.49 9.15
C LYS A 76 12.51 8.26 8.81
N GLY A 77 12.87 8.13 7.55
CA GLY A 77 13.71 7.01 7.07
C GLY A 77 12.97 5.71 6.78
N GLN A 78 11.70 5.59 7.18
CA GLN A 78 10.88 4.40 7.02
C GLN A 78 9.68 4.61 6.10
N PHE A 79 9.32 5.86 5.88
CA PHE A 79 8.15 6.26 5.10
C PHE A 79 8.54 7.34 4.09
N ARG A 80 8.08 7.16 2.85
CA ARG A 80 8.21 8.18 1.80
C ARG A 80 6.86 8.51 1.22
N TRP A 81 6.51 9.77 1.27
CA TRP A 81 5.30 10.31 0.65
C TRP A 81 5.68 11.05 -0.63
N ILE A 82 5.09 10.65 -1.75
CA ILE A 82 5.30 11.23 -3.07
C ILE A 82 4.02 11.93 -3.48
N ALA A 83 4.13 13.17 -3.96
CA ALA A 83 2.98 13.91 -4.46
C ALA A 83 2.37 13.22 -5.69
N ALA A 84 1.07 13.40 -5.87
CA ALA A 84 0.33 12.81 -6.97
C ALA A 84 0.94 13.22 -8.32
N GLN A 85 1.01 12.28 -9.24
CA GLN A 85 1.47 12.51 -10.61
C GLN A 85 0.52 11.84 -11.60
N THR A 86 0.40 12.47 -12.77
CA THR A 86 -0.52 12.03 -13.83
C THR A 86 0.18 11.20 -14.92
N ASP A 87 1.50 11.10 -14.88
CA ASP A 87 2.28 10.36 -15.85
C ASP A 87 2.10 8.85 -15.67
N ARG A 88 1.37 8.23 -16.59
CA ARG A 88 1.08 6.79 -16.55
C ARG A 88 2.34 5.93 -16.65
N TYR A 89 3.33 6.37 -17.41
CA TYR A 89 4.59 5.65 -17.56
C TYR A 89 5.34 5.59 -16.22
N ARG A 90 5.46 6.74 -15.55
CA ARG A 90 6.08 6.80 -14.23
C ARG A 90 5.35 5.94 -13.19
N ASN A 91 4.02 5.94 -13.24
CA ASN A 91 3.21 5.12 -12.34
C ASN A 91 3.48 3.62 -12.57
N SER A 92 3.57 3.19 -13.82
CA SER A 92 3.92 1.80 -14.16
C SER A 92 5.32 1.43 -13.70
N GLU A 93 6.28 2.32 -13.85
CA GLU A 93 7.65 2.11 -13.36
C GLU A 93 7.71 2.01 -11.84
N LEU A 94 6.86 2.78 -11.11
CA LEU A 94 6.77 2.65 -9.66
C LEU A 94 6.35 1.24 -9.25
N TYR A 95 5.32 0.67 -9.87
CA TYR A 95 4.89 -0.71 -9.59
C TYR A 95 6.04 -1.70 -9.82
N ARG A 96 6.79 -1.53 -10.91
CA ARG A 96 7.94 -2.40 -11.22
C ARG A 96 9.06 -2.27 -10.19
N CYS A 97 9.39 -1.04 -9.81
CA CYS A 97 10.41 -0.79 -8.78
C CYS A 97 10.04 -1.44 -7.45
N ILE A 98 8.77 -1.37 -7.06
CA ILE A 98 8.28 -2.01 -5.84
C ILE A 98 8.39 -3.54 -5.95
N SER A 99 8.03 -4.09 -7.12
CA SER A 99 8.17 -5.52 -7.38
C SER A 99 9.63 -5.99 -7.27
N ASP A 100 10.58 -5.19 -7.76
CA ASP A 100 12.01 -5.48 -7.67
C ASP A 100 12.50 -5.55 -6.22
N THR A 101 11.85 -4.86 -5.28
CA THR A 101 12.15 -4.97 -3.85
C THR A 101 11.54 -6.20 -3.19
N LYS A 102 10.78 -7.00 -3.93
CA LYS A 102 9.90 -8.05 -3.41
C LYS A 102 8.92 -7.51 -2.37
N GLY A 103 8.34 -6.36 -2.70
CA GLY A 103 7.35 -5.67 -1.89
C GLY A 103 5.93 -6.12 -2.17
N ALA A 104 4.99 -5.25 -1.83
CA ALA A 104 3.56 -5.51 -2.03
C ALA A 104 2.82 -4.21 -2.31
N PHE A 105 1.65 -4.34 -2.92
CA PHE A 105 0.70 -3.25 -3.09
C PHE A 105 -0.41 -3.36 -2.04
N VAL A 106 -0.78 -2.23 -1.43
CA VAL A 106 -1.87 -2.17 -0.45
C VAL A 106 -2.91 -1.17 -0.93
N GLN A 107 -4.16 -1.62 -1.00
CA GLN A 107 -5.31 -0.78 -1.35
C GLN A 107 -6.24 -0.73 -0.13
N PRO A 108 -6.11 0.32 0.72
CA PRO A 108 -6.76 0.36 2.03
C PRO A 108 -8.13 1.05 2.01
N ALA A 109 -8.73 1.26 0.86
CA ALA A 109 -9.96 2.05 0.72
C ALA A 109 -11.08 1.53 1.62
N LEU A 110 -11.85 2.46 2.18
CA LEU A 110 -13.07 2.14 2.90
C LEU A 110 -14.10 1.50 1.97
N TYR A 111 -14.09 1.89 0.70
CA TYR A 111 -14.85 1.27 -0.37
C TYR A 111 -14.15 1.53 -1.71
N GLU A 112 -14.07 0.49 -2.55
CA GLU A 112 -13.51 0.57 -3.90
C GLU A 112 -14.44 -0.15 -4.88
N ALA A 113 -14.99 0.59 -5.85
CA ALA A 113 -15.99 0.04 -6.76
C ALA A 113 -15.40 -1.01 -7.72
N PHE A 114 -14.31 -0.68 -8.41
CA PHE A 114 -13.79 -1.48 -9.53
C PHE A 114 -12.46 -2.16 -9.27
N GLY A 115 -11.58 -1.54 -8.49
CA GLY A 115 -10.26 -2.11 -8.20
C GLY A 115 -9.26 -2.02 -9.33
N LEU A 116 -9.28 -0.96 -10.15
CA LEU A 116 -8.35 -0.81 -11.28
C LEU A 116 -6.88 -0.81 -10.84
N THR A 117 -6.55 -0.13 -9.74
CA THR A 117 -5.18 -0.11 -9.21
C THR A 117 -4.74 -1.49 -8.72
N VAL A 118 -5.66 -2.27 -8.20
CA VAL A 118 -5.42 -3.66 -7.79
C VAL A 118 -5.02 -4.51 -9.00
N ILE A 119 -5.77 -4.40 -10.09
CA ILE A 119 -5.48 -5.12 -11.34
C ILE A 119 -4.11 -4.68 -11.89
N GLU A 120 -3.82 -3.40 -11.91
CA GLU A 120 -2.52 -2.87 -12.35
C GLU A 120 -1.36 -3.43 -11.52
N ALA A 121 -1.49 -3.43 -10.20
CA ALA A 121 -0.47 -3.96 -9.29
C ALA A 121 -0.24 -5.47 -9.53
N MET A 122 -1.32 -6.24 -9.63
CA MET A 122 -1.25 -7.68 -9.87
C MET A 122 -0.62 -7.99 -11.24
N ASN A 123 -0.91 -7.19 -12.27
CA ASN A 123 -0.28 -7.31 -13.59
C ASN A 123 1.23 -7.03 -13.56
N CYS A 124 1.71 -6.29 -12.59
CA CYS A 124 3.14 -6.07 -12.36
C CYS A 124 3.78 -7.12 -11.45
N GLY A 125 3.04 -8.16 -11.11
CA GLY A 125 3.55 -9.25 -10.26
C GLY A 125 3.59 -8.92 -8.78
N LEU A 126 2.91 -7.86 -8.33
CA LEU A 126 2.89 -7.49 -6.91
C LEU A 126 1.88 -8.31 -6.13
N PRO A 127 2.31 -9.02 -5.07
CA PRO A 127 1.37 -9.48 -4.05
C PRO A 127 0.54 -8.30 -3.56
N THR A 128 -0.78 -8.47 -3.49
CA THR A 128 -1.70 -7.35 -3.25
C THR A 128 -2.60 -7.63 -2.05
N PHE A 129 -2.65 -6.65 -1.15
CA PHE A 129 -3.56 -6.60 -0.01
C PHE A 129 -4.60 -5.53 -0.31
N ALA A 130 -5.86 -5.91 -0.48
CA ALA A 130 -6.89 -4.97 -0.89
C ALA A 130 -8.14 -5.07 -0.04
N THR A 131 -8.83 -3.94 0.06
CA THR A 131 -10.08 -3.84 0.82
C THR A 131 -11.07 -4.96 0.46
N ASN A 132 -11.74 -5.49 1.48
CA ASN A 132 -12.85 -6.43 1.31
C ASN A 132 -14.17 -5.74 0.97
N GLN A 133 -14.17 -4.41 0.78
CA GLN A 133 -15.36 -3.60 0.52
C GLN A 133 -15.42 -3.19 -0.96
N GLY A 134 -16.07 -3.98 -1.79
CA GLY A 134 -16.32 -3.69 -3.21
C GLY A 134 -15.59 -4.61 -4.18
N GLY A 135 -15.22 -4.07 -5.35
CA GLY A 135 -14.64 -4.82 -6.48
C GLY A 135 -13.41 -5.67 -6.17
N PRO A 136 -12.43 -5.19 -5.39
CA PRO A 136 -11.25 -6.00 -5.07
C PRO A 136 -11.56 -7.34 -4.40
N ALA A 137 -12.65 -7.43 -3.65
CA ALA A 137 -13.07 -8.68 -3.00
C ALA A 137 -13.45 -9.76 -4.02
N GLU A 138 -13.91 -9.37 -5.20
CA GLU A 138 -14.23 -10.30 -6.28
C GLU A 138 -13.00 -10.67 -7.12
N ILE A 139 -12.06 -9.73 -7.26
CA ILE A 139 -10.84 -9.93 -8.04
C ILE A 139 -9.90 -10.90 -7.34
N ILE A 140 -9.68 -10.72 -6.04
CA ILE A 140 -8.72 -11.47 -5.24
C ILE A 140 -9.39 -12.67 -4.56
N VAL A 141 -8.79 -13.84 -4.72
CA VAL A 141 -9.12 -15.01 -3.89
C VAL A 141 -8.23 -14.95 -2.65
N ASP A 142 -8.84 -14.69 -1.50
CA ASP A 142 -8.11 -14.41 -0.25
C ASP A 142 -7.18 -15.56 0.15
N GLY A 143 -5.93 -15.21 0.39
CA GLY A 143 -4.87 -16.16 0.77
C GLY A 143 -4.30 -16.97 -0.39
N VAL A 144 -4.83 -16.84 -1.60
CA VAL A 144 -4.42 -17.59 -2.79
C VAL A 144 -3.78 -16.68 -3.83
N SER A 145 -4.53 -15.69 -4.33
CA SER A 145 -4.05 -14.76 -5.37
C SER A 145 -3.74 -13.37 -4.85
N GLY A 146 -3.82 -13.18 -3.57
CA GLY A 146 -3.65 -11.94 -2.83
C GLY A 146 -4.35 -12.05 -1.50
N PHE A 147 -4.63 -10.92 -0.86
CA PHE A 147 -5.27 -10.90 0.45
C PHE A 147 -6.36 -9.85 0.52
N HIS A 148 -7.47 -10.18 1.19
CA HIS A 148 -8.47 -9.21 1.61
C HIS A 148 -8.04 -8.59 2.94
N ILE A 149 -8.26 -7.30 3.10
CA ILE A 149 -8.09 -6.60 4.38
C ILE A 149 -9.38 -5.86 4.73
N ASP A 150 -9.67 -5.77 6.02
CA ASP A 150 -10.78 -4.98 6.53
C ASP A 150 -10.27 -3.57 6.85
N PRO A 151 -10.67 -2.54 6.08
CA PRO A 151 -10.17 -1.18 6.31
C PRO A 151 -10.65 -0.58 7.63
N TYR A 152 -11.67 -1.17 8.25
CA TYR A 152 -12.18 -0.75 9.56
C TYR A 152 -11.47 -1.45 10.72
N ASN A 153 -10.58 -2.40 10.44
CA ASN A 153 -9.75 -3.07 11.43
C ASN A 153 -8.27 -2.98 11.03
N GLY A 154 -7.66 -1.83 11.31
CA GLY A 154 -6.29 -1.53 10.90
C GLY A 154 -5.24 -2.41 11.59
N ASP A 155 -5.48 -2.77 12.85
CA ASP A 155 -4.55 -3.62 13.60
C ASP A 155 -4.47 -5.01 12.98
N GLU A 156 -5.62 -5.62 12.69
CA GLU A 156 -5.68 -6.91 12.00
C GLU A 156 -5.09 -6.83 10.58
N SER A 157 -5.42 -5.78 9.83
CA SER A 157 -4.94 -5.57 8.48
C SER A 157 -3.42 -5.45 8.42
N SER A 158 -2.83 -4.64 9.31
CA SER A 158 -1.38 -4.49 9.38
C SER A 158 -0.67 -5.75 9.86
N ASP A 159 -1.26 -6.51 10.77
CA ASP A 159 -0.73 -7.80 11.20
C ASP A 159 -0.74 -8.83 10.06
N LYS A 160 -1.79 -8.83 9.25
CA LYS A 160 -1.89 -9.71 8.08
C LYS A 160 -0.75 -9.44 7.07
N ILE A 161 -0.43 -8.16 6.86
CA ILE A 161 0.70 -7.76 6.02
C ILE A 161 2.02 -8.21 6.65
N ALA A 162 2.20 -7.98 7.94
CA ALA A 162 3.40 -8.39 8.67
C ALA A 162 3.61 -9.91 8.63
N ASP A 163 2.55 -10.69 8.82
CA ASP A 163 2.59 -12.17 8.75
C ASP A 163 3.13 -12.64 7.39
N PHE A 164 2.68 -12.02 6.31
CA PHE A 164 3.16 -12.34 4.95
C PHE A 164 4.67 -12.12 4.82
N PHE A 165 5.16 -10.97 5.27
CA PHE A 165 6.59 -10.65 5.13
C PHE A 165 7.47 -11.46 6.10
N GLU A 166 6.98 -11.82 7.27
CA GLU A 166 7.68 -12.77 8.14
C GLU A 166 7.84 -14.12 7.48
N LYS A 167 6.78 -14.62 6.85
CA LYS A 167 6.83 -15.89 6.12
C LYS A 167 7.79 -15.84 4.94
N CYS A 168 7.90 -14.68 4.25
CA CYS A 168 8.88 -14.49 3.19
C CYS A 168 10.34 -14.63 3.68
N LYS A 169 10.60 -14.29 4.94
CA LYS A 169 11.94 -14.45 5.53
C LYS A 169 12.32 -15.92 5.76
N THR A 170 11.36 -16.78 6.06
CA THR A 170 11.59 -18.18 6.37
C THR A 170 11.38 -19.11 5.18
N ASP A 171 10.65 -18.65 4.16
CA ASP A 171 10.38 -19.37 2.92
C ASP A 171 10.72 -18.48 1.72
N SER A 172 11.85 -18.75 1.09
CA SER A 172 12.38 -17.97 -0.04
C SER A 172 11.46 -17.99 -1.28
N GLN A 173 10.52 -18.94 -1.38
CA GLN A 173 9.61 -19.07 -2.50
C GLN A 173 8.23 -18.44 -2.24
N HIS A 174 7.96 -18.03 -1.02
CA HIS A 174 6.63 -17.55 -0.64
C HIS A 174 6.19 -16.32 -1.43
N TRP A 175 7.07 -15.33 -1.58
CA TRP A 175 6.79 -14.13 -2.37
C TRP A 175 6.52 -14.49 -3.83
N ASN A 176 7.38 -15.30 -4.46
CA ASN A 176 7.24 -15.71 -5.86
C ASN A 176 5.94 -16.46 -6.10
N LYS A 177 5.56 -17.33 -5.17
CA LYS A 177 4.32 -18.10 -5.25
C LYS A 177 3.09 -17.19 -5.27
N MET A 178 3.05 -16.20 -4.39
CA MET A 178 1.95 -15.24 -4.35
C MET A 178 1.94 -14.34 -5.60
N SER A 179 3.10 -13.87 -6.03
CA SER A 179 3.25 -13.07 -7.26
C SER A 179 2.70 -13.81 -8.50
N LYS A 180 3.08 -15.07 -8.66
CA LYS A 180 2.61 -15.91 -9.78
C LYS A 180 1.11 -16.17 -9.71
N ALA A 181 0.58 -16.46 -8.53
CA ALA A 181 -0.85 -16.70 -8.34
C ALA A 181 -1.68 -15.46 -8.69
N GLY A 182 -1.21 -14.28 -8.33
CA GLY A 182 -1.85 -13.01 -8.69
C GLY A 182 -1.85 -12.78 -10.20
N LEU A 183 -0.71 -12.98 -10.86
CA LEU A 183 -0.59 -12.86 -12.32
C LEU A 183 -1.52 -13.84 -13.03
N GLN A 184 -1.58 -15.08 -12.60
CA GLN A 184 -2.47 -16.09 -13.15
C GLN A 184 -3.93 -15.67 -13.02
N ARG A 185 -4.33 -15.19 -11.85
CA ARG A 185 -5.70 -14.74 -11.59
C ARG A 185 -6.15 -13.64 -12.54
N ILE A 186 -5.28 -12.67 -12.81
CA ILE A 186 -5.60 -11.51 -13.67
C ILE A 186 -5.69 -11.94 -15.14
N ASN A 187 -4.98 -12.98 -15.56
CA ASN A 187 -4.98 -13.47 -16.93
C ASN A 187 -6.03 -14.57 -17.21
N GLU A 188 -6.83 -14.91 -16.23
CA GLU A 188 -8.03 -15.75 -16.41
C GLU A 188 -9.19 -14.89 -17.00
#